data_fc03484c64c572a53b3318acf5e3fa96
#
_entry.id   fc03484c64c572a53b3318acf5e3fa96
#
_cell.length_a   1.000
_cell.length_b   1.000
_cell.length_c   1.000
_cell.angle_alpha   90.00
_cell.angle_beta   90.00
_cell.angle_gamma   90.00
#
_symmetry.space_group_name_H-M   'P 1'
#
loop_
_entity.id
_entity.type
_entity.pdbx_description
1 polymer ?
#
loop_
_entity_poly.entity_id
_entity_poly.type
_entity_poly.pdbx_seq_one_letter_code
_entity_poly.pdbx_strand_id
1 'polypeptide(L)'
;MISVWNAANHNAAPANDNSVTDIGNNAKELDNVNTLYPNHGDHIIEGRFGNSIRLGGYKGYKNIYTDDTNEGKPYTVISNGRPFTGNVLQPTIEDINKDDSSIYVTSDHLIPLSQARVKLESNVDKTIIADKYKGAQIIINSDRLVFNAKKDDINLSS
;
A
#
# COMPACT_ATOMS: atom_id res chain seq x y z
N MET A 1 11.65 15.93 -2.54
CA MET A 1 11.78 14.46 -2.39
C MET A 1 12.82 14.23 -1.31
N ILE A 2 12.39 13.95 -0.10
CA ILE A 2 13.30 13.55 0.97
C ILE A 2 13.19 12.04 1.01
N SER A 3 14.11 11.35 0.33
CA SER A 3 14.26 9.93 0.58
C SER A 3 14.89 9.79 1.96
N VAL A 4 14.13 9.30 2.93
CA VAL A 4 14.67 8.85 4.20
C VAL A 4 15.41 7.54 3.92
N TRP A 5 16.44 7.66 3.10
CA TRP A 5 17.24 6.55 2.67
C TRP A 5 18.68 6.78 3.03
N ASN A 6 19.24 5.91 3.77
CA ASN A 6 20.66 5.62 3.99
C ASN A 6 21.12 5.58 5.43
N ALA A 7 20.42 4.82 6.24
CA ALA A 7 21.09 4.31 7.44
C ALA A 7 21.91 3.02 7.17
N ALA A 8 21.94 2.53 5.93
CA ALA A 8 22.53 1.24 5.62
C ALA A 8 23.81 1.28 4.76
N ASN A 9 24.27 2.46 4.37
CA ASN A 9 25.52 2.60 3.61
C ASN A 9 26.63 3.23 4.46
N HIS A 10 26.68 2.93 5.73
CA HIS A 10 27.92 3.13 6.46
C HIS A 10 28.86 2.00 6.08
N ASN A 11 29.88 2.33 5.30
CA ASN A 11 31.04 1.48 5.12
C ASN A 11 31.49 1.00 6.49
N ALA A 12 31.32 -0.27 6.74
CA ALA A 12 31.82 -0.90 7.93
C ALA A 12 33.32 -0.63 8.04
N ALA A 13 33.78 -0.31 9.19
CA ALA A 13 35.20 -0.21 9.49
C ALA A 13 35.91 -1.49 9.04
N PRO A 14 37.19 -1.42 8.64
CA PRO A 14 37.91 -2.58 8.12
C PRO A 14 37.88 -3.73 9.13
N ALA A 15 37.50 -4.86 8.63
CA ALA A 15 37.29 -6.09 9.36
C ALA A 15 38.57 -6.59 10.00
N ASN A 16 38.69 -6.47 11.32
CA ASN A 16 39.54 -7.32 12.15
C ASN A 16 38.86 -7.76 13.44
N ASP A 17 37.58 -7.52 13.57
CA ASP A 17 36.77 -8.05 14.66
C ASP A 17 35.66 -8.93 14.09
N ASN A 18 35.92 -10.24 14.11
CA ASN A 18 35.00 -11.26 13.63
C ASN A 18 33.70 -11.39 14.45
N SER A 19 33.48 -10.56 15.44
CA SER A 19 32.33 -10.66 16.34
C SER A 19 31.22 -9.62 16.10
N VAL A 20 31.48 -8.58 15.31
CA VAL A 20 30.50 -7.49 15.06
C VAL A 20 30.14 -7.40 13.59
N THR A 21 30.61 -8.33 12.83
CA THR A 21 30.76 -8.23 11.39
C THR A 21 29.49 -8.38 10.71
N ASP A 22 28.41 -8.41 10.91
CA ASP A 22 27.43 -8.69 9.84
C ASP A 22 26.00 -8.18 10.03
N ILE A 23 25.77 -7.25 10.94
CA ILE A 23 24.44 -6.62 10.98
C ILE A 23 24.19 -5.82 9.70
N GLY A 24 25.24 -5.27 9.08
CA GLY A 24 25.12 -4.53 7.82
C GLY A 24 25.12 -5.40 6.56
N ASN A 25 25.85 -6.50 6.57
CA ASN A 25 25.99 -7.38 5.39
C ASN A 25 24.92 -8.46 5.31
N ASN A 26 24.28 -8.79 6.42
CA ASN A 26 23.18 -9.78 6.45
C ASN A 26 21.80 -9.17 6.19
N ALA A 27 21.68 -7.86 6.11
CA ALA A 27 20.47 -7.22 5.64
C ALA A 27 20.42 -7.30 4.10
N LYS A 28 20.27 -8.49 3.53
CA LYS A 28 19.97 -8.62 2.11
C LYS A 28 18.66 -7.91 1.85
N GLU A 29 18.70 -6.96 0.93
CA GLU A 29 17.48 -6.52 0.28
C GLU A 29 16.87 -7.75 -0.40
N LEU A 30 15.55 -7.84 -0.40
CA LEU A 30 14.90 -8.79 -1.29
C LEU A 30 15.22 -8.33 -2.70
N ASP A 31 15.97 -9.15 -3.43
CA ASP A 31 16.39 -8.89 -4.82
C ASP A 31 15.19 -8.70 -5.78
N ASN A 32 13.98 -8.90 -5.27
CA ASN A 32 12.74 -9.01 -6.03
C ASN A 32 11.67 -7.99 -5.58
N VAL A 33 12.06 -6.82 -5.12
CA VAL A 33 11.10 -5.75 -4.78
C VAL A 33 11.20 -4.64 -5.79
N ASN A 34 10.09 -4.34 -6.47
CA ASN A 34 9.99 -3.18 -7.33
C ASN A 34 9.79 -1.92 -6.49
N THR A 35 10.46 -0.83 -6.86
CA THR A 35 10.17 0.48 -6.30
C THR A 35 8.80 0.97 -6.73
N LEU A 36 8.15 1.79 -5.92
CA LEU A 36 6.91 2.43 -6.29
C LEU A 36 7.12 3.59 -7.25
N TYR A 37 6.26 3.67 -8.25
CA TYR A 37 6.19 4.83 -9.13
C TYR A 37 5.63 6.02 -8.35
N PRO A 38 6.38 7.11 -8.16
CA PRO A 38 5.87 8.32 -7.53
C PRO A 38 5.06 9.12 -8.55
N ASN A 39 3.78 9.39 -8.25
CA ASN A 39 3.05 10.39 -9.01
C ASN A 39 3.43 11.79 -8.52
N HIS A 40 3.15 12.78 -9.32
CA HIS A 40 3.41 14.16 -8.94
C HIS A 40 2.60 14.55 -7.68
N GLY A 41 3.31 14.99 -6.64
CA GLY A 41 2.72 15.35 -5.36
C GLY A 41 2.62 14.22 -4.33
N ASP A 42 2.97 12.98 -4.69
CA ASP A 42 3.02 11.88 -3.75
C ASP A 42 4.19 12.01 -2.77
N HIS A 43 3.93 11.57 -1.55
CA HIS A 43 4.96 11.28 -0.56
C HIS A 43 4.91 9.78 -0.26
N ILE A 44 6.02 9.07 -0.53
CA ILE A 44 6.09 7.62 -0.40
C ILE A 44 7.18 7.25 0.58
N ILE A 45 6.84 6.38 1.52
CA ILE A 45 7.77 5.73 2.44
C ILE A 45 7.77 4.25 2.04
N GLU A 46 8.93 3.74 1.63
CA GLU A 46 9.10 2.33 1.24
C GLU A 46 10.07 1.62 2.18
N GLY A 47 9.68 0.42 2.58
CA GLY A 47 10.56 -0.51 3.27
C GLY A 47 11.21 -1.48 2.29
N ARG A 48 12.31 -2.09 2.70
CA ARG A 48 13.12 -2.99 1.88
C ARG A 48 12.43 -4.28 1.45
N PHE A 49 11.32 -4.61 2.10
CA PHE A 49 10.61 -5.88 1.90
C PHE A 49 9.28 -5.69 1.18
N GLY A 50 9.11 -4.59 0.45
CA GLY A 50 7.92 -4.35 -0.35
C GLY A 50 6.72 -3.83 0.44
N ASN A 51 6.93 -3.35 1.67
CA ASN A 51 5.94 -2.61 2.41
C ASN A 51 6.06 -1.12 2.15
N SER A 52 4.94 -0.41 2.17
CA SER A 52 4.92 1.01 1.84
C SER A 52 3.78 1.77 2.49
N ILE A 53 3.98 3.09 2.59
CA ILE A 53 2.93 4.06 2.89
C ILE A 53 3.01 5.14 1.82
N ARG A 54 1.91 5.36 1.11
CA ARG A 54 1.76 6.44 0.15
C ARG A 54 0.76 7.46 0.68
N LEU A 55 1.17 8.71 0.73
CA LEU A 55 0.31 9.88 0.92
C LEU A 55 0.23 10.57 -0.43
N GLY A 56 -0.91 10.53 -1.06
CA GLY A 56 -1.11 11.01 -2.41
C GLY A 56 -2.30 11.94 -2.54
N GLY A 57 -2.33 12.61 -3.66
CA GLY A 57 -3.41 13.45 -4.11
C GLY A 57 -3.13 13.83 -5.56
N TYR A 58 -4.15 14.29 -6.25
CA TYR A 58 -4.02 14.65 -7.66
C TYR A 58 -4.30 16.12 -7.86
N LYS A 59 -3.42 16.76 -8.63
CA LYS A 59 -3.74 18.05 -9.24
C LYS A 59 -3.00 18.18 -10.57
N GLY A 60 -3.74 18.18 -11.66
CA GLY A 60 -3.22 18.37 -13.01
C GLY A 60 -2.69 17.12 -13.72
N TYR A 61 -2.45 16.01 -13.02
CA TYR A 61 -2.00 14.75 -13.61
C TYR A 61 -2.79 13.56 -13.08
N LYS A 62 -3.43 12.82 -13.94
CA LYS A 62 -4.20 11.62 -13.58
C LYS A 62 -3.28 10.48 -13.19
N ASN A 63 -3.69 9.71 -12.21
CA ASN A 63 -3.12 8.42 -11.88
C ASN A 63 -4.23 7.34 -11.86
N ILE A 64 -3.91 6.11 -11.49
CA ILE A 64 -4.89 5.01 -11.53
C ILE A 64 -6.08 5.18 -10.56
N TYR A 65 -5.94 6.04 -9.55
CA TYR A 65 -6.96 6.27 -8.52
C TYR A 65 -7.77 7.54 -8.78
N THR A 66 -7.41 8.33 -9.79
CA THR A 66 -7.94 9.67 -9.98
C THR A 66 -8.61 9.86 -11.34
N ASP A 67 -9.67 10.63 -11.34
CA ASP A 67 -10.31 11.17 -12.52
C ASP A 67 -10.49 12.70 -12.39
N ASP A 68 -11.16 13.33 -13.34
CA ASP A 68 -11.36 14.78 -13.34
C ASP A 68 -12.29 15.26 -12.21
N THR A 69 -13.01 14.34 -11.54
CA THR A 69 -13.98 14.68 -10.50
C THR A 69 -13.37 14.72 -9.09
N ASN A 70 -12.21 14.11 -8.90
CA ASN A 70 -11.55 14.01 -7.60
C ASN A 70 -10.21 14.77 -7.52
N GLU A 71 -10.01 15.74 -8.42
CA GLU A 71 -8.84 16.61 -8.42
C GLU A 71 -8.63 17.30 -7.08
N GLY A 72 -7.41 17.23 -6.56
CA GLY A 72 -7.01 17.83 -5.28
C GLY A 72 -7.48 17.08 -4.05
N LYS A 73 -8.17 15.96 -4.19
CA LYS A 73 -8.62 15.14 -3.06
C LYS A 73 -7.51 14.19 -2.61
N PRO A 74 -7.27 14.07 -1.30
CA PRO A 74 -6.20 13.22 -0.78
C PRO A 74 -6.61 11.76 -0.72
N TYR A 75 -5.61 10.89 -0.82
CA TYR A 75 -5.72 9.47 -0.50
C TYR A 75 -4.47 8.97 0.22
N THR A 76 -4.64 7.93 1.01
CA THR A 76 -3.55 7.23 1.69
C THR A 76 -3.66 5.75 1.39
N VAL A 77 -2.53 5.15 1.03
CA VAL A 77 -2.41 3.70 0.81
C VAL A 77 -1.32 3.15 1.72
N ILE A 78 -1.65 2.11 2.47
CA ILE A 78 -0.70 1.28 3.20
C ILE A 78 -0.73 -0.09 2.53
N SER A 79 0.40 -0.59 2.07
CA SER A 79 0.48 -1.84 1.33
C SER A 79 1.65 -2.70 1.77
N ASN A 80 1.45 -4.02 1.73
CA ASN A 80 2.46 -5.04 1.98
C ASN A 80 2.38 -6.12 0.91
N GLY A 81 3.54 -6.73 0.60
CA GLY A 81 3.60 -7.92 -0.22
C GLY A 81 3.28 -7.68 -1.69
N ARG A 82 3.81 -6.60 -2.26
CA ARG A 82 3.67 -6.36 -3.70
C ARG A 82 4.30 -7.48 -4.51
N PRO A 83 3.60 -8.00 -5.54
CA PRO A 83 4.16 -9.02 -6.40
C PRO A 83 5.31 -8.46 -7.24
N PHE A 84 6.34 -9.28 -7.42
CA PHE A 84 7.45 -8.95 -8.28
C PHE A 84 7.05 -9.03 -9.77
N THR A 85 7.37 -7.99 -10.53
CA THR A 85 6.99 -7.90 -11.95
C THR A 85 8.00 -8.53 -12.92
N GLY A 86 9.08 -9.13 -12.38
CA GLY A 86 10.14 -9.75 -13.20
C GLY A 86 11.29 -8.81 -13.56
N ASN A 87 11.17 -7.52 -13.30
CA ASN A 87 12.22 -6.54 -13.57
C ASN A 87 12.30 -5.50 -12.44
N VAL A 88 13.34 -5.56 -11.61
CA VAL A 88 13.56 -4.65 -10.48
C VAL A 88 13.68 -3.19 -10.87
N LEU A 89 14.12 -2.91 -12.08
CA LEU A 89 14.29 -1.53 -12.58
C LEU A 89 12.96 -0.90 -13.05
N GLN A 90 11.90 -1.69 -13.13
CA GLN A 90 10.60 -1.18 -13.54
C GLN A 90 9.76 -0.80 -12.32
N PRO A 91 9.50 0.49 -12.10
CA PRO A 91 8.62 0.92 -11.03
C PRO A 91 7.21 0.35 -11.20
N THR A 92 6.57 0.05 -10.08
CA THR A 92 5.20 -0.47 -10.03
C THR A 92 4.30 0.46 -9.22
N ILE A 93 3.03 0.15 -9.16
CA ILE A 93 2.03 0.84 -8.34
C ILE A 93 1.37 -0.21 -7.45
N GLU A 94 0.89 0.18 -6.29
CA GLU A 94 0.12 -0.70 -5.41
C GLU A 94 -1.11 -1.23 -6.14
N ASP A 95 -1.37 -2.52 -5.98
CA ASP A 95 -2.52 -3.19 -6.60
C ASP A 95 -3.31 -3.92 -5.51
N ILE A 96 -4.46 -3.35 -5.14
CA ILE A 96 -5.30 -3.87 -4.08
C ILE A 96 -5.71 -5.35 -4.28
N ASN A 97 -5.68 -5.84 -5.50
CA ASN A 97 -6.07 -7.21 -5.84
C ASN A 97 -4.89 -8.19 -5.85
N LYS A 98 -3.65 -7.68 -5.78
CA LYS A 98 -2.44 -8.49 -5.90
C LYS A 98 -1.50 -8.36 -4.71
N ASP A 99 -1.57 -7.22 -3.99
CA ASP A 99 -0.81 -7.03 -2.76
C ASP A 99 -1.36 -7.99 -1.69
N ASP A 100 -0.49 -8.57 -0.86
CA ASP A 100 -0.88 -9.53 0.18
C ASP A 100 -1.85 -8.92 1.19
N SER A 101 -1.64 -7.65 1.54
CA SER A 101 -2.53 -6.89 2.41
C SER A 101 -2.42 -5.40 2.19
N SER A 102 -3.54 -4.69 2.31
CA SER A 102 -3.57 -3.25 2.10
C SER A 102 -4.70 -2.53 2.85
N ILE A 103 -4.47 -1.26 3.11
CA ILE A 103 -5.47 -0.33 3.65
C ILE A 103 -5.50 0.88 2.72
N TYR A 104 -6.67 1.18 2.18
CA TYR A 104 -6.93 2.36 1.38
C TYR A 104 -7.85 3.30 2.15
N VAL A 105 -7.41 4.53 2.37
CA VAL A 105 -8.21 5.61 2.94
C VAL A 105 -8.35 6.68 1.86
N THR A 106 -9.55 6.90 1.37
CA THR A 106 -9.78 7.77 0.22
C THR A 106 -10.90 8.76 0.47
N SER A 107 -10.81 9.93 -0.15
CA SER A 107 -11.84 10.98 -0.04
C SER A 107 -12.94 10.82 -1.09
N ASP A 108 -12.58 10.43 -2.32
CA ASP A 108 -13.54 10.27 -3.42
C ASP A 108 -12.81 9.64 -4.61
N HIS A 109 -12.34 8.40 -4.42
CA HIS A 109 -11.54 7.70 -5.41
C HIS A 109 -12.17 6.35 -5.72
N LEU A 110 -12.19 6.01 -6.99
CA LEU A 110 -12.67 4.71 -7.46
C LEU A 110 -11.57 3.68 -7.29
N ILE A 111 -11.71 2.78 -6.34
CA ILE A 111 -10.71 1.75 -6.06
C ILE A 111 -11.09 0.47 -6.80
N PRO A 112 -10.23 -0.06 -7.68
CA PRO A 112 -10.53 -1.21 -8.52
C PRO A 112 -10.46 -2.54 -7.75
N LEU A 113 -11.22 -2.64 -6.65
CA LEU A 113 -11.27 -3.82 -5.82
C LEU A 113 -12.13 -4.90 -6.48
N SER A 114 -11.54 -6.05 -6.76
CA SER A 114 -12.23 -7.27 -7.15
C SER A 114 -12.81 -7.95 -5.92
N GLN A 115 -14.04 -7.63 -5.56
CA GLN A 115 -14.67 -8.21 -4.40
C GLN A 115 -14.90 -9.72 -4.59
N ALA A 116 -14.63 -10.51 -3.54
CA ALA A 116 -15.06 -11.89 -3.48
C ALA A 116 -16.60 -11.95 -3.64
N ARG A 117 -17.07 -12.73 -4.61
CA ARG A 117 -18.51 -12.90 -4.82
C ARG A 117 -19.10 -13.68 -3.67
N VAL A 118 -19.65 -12.99 -2.69
CA VAL A 118 -20.62 -13.61 -1.79
C VAL A 118 -21.90 -13.80 -2.60
N LYS A 119 -22.39 -15.02 -2.73
CA LYS A 119 -23.77 -15.27 -3.19
C LYS A 119 -24.71 -14.75 -2.07
N LEU A 120 -25.03 -13.48 -2.15
CA LEU A 120 -26.12 -12.93 -1.37
C LEU A 120 -27.43 -13.43 -2.01
N GLU A 121 -28.28 -14.03 -1.21
CA GLU A 121 -29.61 -14.39 -1.64
C GLU A 121 -30.36 -13.14 -2.13
N SER A 122 -31.25 -13.32 -3.07
CA SER A 122 -31.80 -12.40 -4.04
C SER A 122 -32.54 -11.13 -3.56
N ASN A 123 -32.44 -10.75 -2.29
CA ASN A 123 -33.18 -9.62 -1.72
C ASN A 123 -32.31 -8.57 -1.00
N VAL A 124 -30.99 -8.60 -1.18
CA VAL A 124 -30.12 -7.56 -0.61
C VAL A 124 -29.94 -6.45 -1.65
N ASP A 125 -30.21 -5.22 -1.28
CA ASP A 125 -29.95 -4.04 -2.06
C ASP A 125 -28.55 -4.10 -2.67
N LYS A 126 -28.43 -3.72 -3.95
CA LYS A 126 -27.19 -3.78 -4.69
C LYS A 126 -26.12 -2.95 -3.98
N THR A 127 -25.28 -3.63 -3.24
CA THR A 127 -24.09 -2.99 -2.63
C THR A 127 -23.28 -2.30 -3.72
N ILE A 128 -23.03 -1.03 -3.56
CA ILE A 128 -22.16 -0.28 -4.47
C ILE A 128 -20.75 -0.78 -4.25
N ILE A 129 -20.16 -1.38 -5.28
CA ILE A 129 -18.80 -1.87 -5.23
C ILE A 129 -17.79 -0.72 -5.21
N ALA A 130 -16.61 -0.94 -4.62
CA ALA A 130 -15.62 0.10 -4.36
C ALA A 130 -15.15 0.87 -5.62
N ASP A 131 -15.19 0.23 -6.78
CA ASP A 131 -14.86 0.84 -8.08
C ASP A 131 -15.95 1.78 -8.64
N LYS A 132 -17.14 1.81 -8.02
CA LYS A 132 -18.27 2.66 -8.41
C LYS A 132 -18.76 3.57 -7.31
N TYR A 133 -18.24 3.41 -6.11
CA TYR A 133 -18.62 4.23 -4.99
C TYR A 133 -17.94 5.60 -5.06
N LYS A 134 -18.74 6.65 -5.16
CA LYS A 134 -18.27 8.04 -5.11
C LYS A 134 -18.49 8.58 -3.70
N GLY A 135 -17.40 8.78 -2.97
CA GLY A 135 -17.41 9.28 -1.61
C GLY A 135 -16.22 8.78 -0.81
N ALA A 136 -16.10 9.27 0.41
CA ALA A 136 -15.04 8.84 1.30
C ALA A 136 -15.23 7.37 1.70
N GLN A 137 -14.17 6.58 1.58
CA GLN A 137 -14.19 5.17 1.95
C GLN A 137 -12.88 4.71 2.58
N ILE A 138 -12.99 3.73 3.44
CA ILE A 138 -11.86 2.99 3.99
C ILE A 138 -12.02 1.54 3.58
N ILE A 139 -11.02 1.01 2.88
CA ILE A 139 -10.99 -0.38 2.44
C ILE A 139 -9.82 -1.07 3.12
N ILE A 140 -10.09 -2.18 3.79
CA ILE A 140 -9.07 -3.06 4.36
C ILE A 140 -9.15 -4.38 3.60
N ASN A 141 -8.09 -4.74 2.90
CA ASN A 141 -8.04 -5.92 2.04
C ASN A 141 -6.88 -6.84 2.43
N SER A 142 -7.18 -8.10 2.61
CA SER A 142 -6.21 -9.16 2.95
C SER A 142 -6.89 -10.52 2.82
N ASP A 143 -6.12 -11.59 2.76
CA ASP A 143 -6.64 -12.97 2.79
C ASP A 143 -7.41 -13.28 4.06
N ARG A 144 -7.04 -12.64 5.19
CA ARG A 144 -7.72 -12.81 6.47
C ARG A 144 -7.75 -11.52 7.28
N LEU A 145 -8.94 -11.17 7.78
CA LEU A 145 -9.13 -10.08 8.74
C LEU A 145 -9.53 -10.64 10.09
N VAL A 146 -8.88 -10.18 11.16
CA VAL A 146 -9.21 -10.54 12.53
C VAL A 146 -9.42 -9.25 13.33
N PHE A 147 -10.65 -9.09 13.84
CA PHE A 147 -11.00 -8.04 14.78
C PHE A 147 -11.10 -8.64 16.18
N ASN A 148 -10.31 -8.16 17.13
CA ASN A 148 -10.28 -8.69 18.49
C ASN A 148 -10.31 -7.56 19.52
N ALA A 149 -11.34 -7.52 20.33
CA ALA A 149 -11.43 -6.65 21.49
C ALA A 149 -11.05 -7.44 22.75
N LYS A 150 -10.10 -6.95 23.57
CA LYS A 150 -9.62 -7.68 24.76
C LYS A 150 -10.52 -7.51 25.98
N LYS A 151 -11.29 -6.44 26.07
CA LYS A 151 -12.09 -6.12 27.26
C LYS A 151 -13.52 -5.74 26.93
N ASP A 152 -13.71 -5.02 25.86
CA ASP A 152 -15.01 -4.49 25.45
C ASP A 152 -15.39 -4.97 24.05
N ASP A 153 -16.57 -4.58 23.60
CA ASP A 153 -17.12 -4.98 22.32
C ASP A 153 -16.42 -4.29 21.13
N ILE A 154 -16.56 -4.90 19.96
CA ILE A 154 -16.32 -4.24 18.68
C ILE A 154 -17.63 -3.58 18.27
N ASN A 155 -17.67 -2.24 18.31
CA ASN A 155 -18.87 -1.49 18.00
C ASN A 155 -18.84 -1.04 16.53
N LEU A 156 -19.80 -1.51 15.75
CA LEU A 156 -20.04 -1.10 14.37
C LEU A 156 -21.40 -0.41 14.33
N SER A 157 -21.40 0.90 14.12
CA SER A 157 -22.62 1.70 14.03
C SER A 157 -22.77 2.34 12.66
N SER A 158 -23.98 2.42 12.17
CA SER A 158 -24.35 3.10 10.91
C SER A 158 -25.18 4.35 11.19
#